data_dab6ca7073846e6c563ec33137a7bbc3
#
_entry.id   dab6ca7073846e6c563ec33137a7bbc3
#
_cell.length_a   1.000
_cell.length_b   1.000
_cell.length_c   1.000
_cell.angle_alpha   90.00
_cell.angle_beta   90.00
_cell.angle_gamma   90.00
#
_symmetry.space_group_name_H-M   'P 1'
#
loop_
_entity.id
_entity.type
_entity.pdbx_description
1 polymer ?
#
loop_
_entity_poly.entity_id
_entity_poly.type
_entity_poly.pdbx_seq_one_letter_code
_entity_poly.pdbx_strand_id
1 'polypeptide(L)'
;MFELAVALALLFYLLLLALPGIELQFLAGGILTFAGLVGGGCAGIVYHLALRDALVRLGAGTRGWLWSPVSRHRLLDDRGKRQVLPWFRLGAAGFFVCLAGIGMVAVAILRTALAG
;
A
#
# COMPACT_ATOMS: atom_id res chain seq x y z
N MET A 1 18.96 9.83 5.02
CA MET A 1 17.75 10.65 4.70
C MET A 1 16.46 9.83 4.67
N PHE A 2 16.48 8.68 4.00
CA PHE A 2 15.31 7.78 3.97
C PHE A 2 14.92 7.28 5.36
N GLU A 3 15.88 6.85 6.14
CA GLU A 3 15.66 6.35 7.51
C GLU A 3 15.04 7.41 8.42
N LEU A 4 15.54 8.65 8.32
CA LEU A 4 14.99 9.77 9.07
C LEU A 4 13.54 10.06 8.65
N ALA A 5 13.25 10.03 7.35
CA ALA A 5 11.90 10.23 6.85
C ALA A 5 10.95 9.15 7.36
N VAL A 6 11.38 7.89 7.37
CA VAL A 6 10.60 6.77 7.91
C VAL A 6 10.38 6.96 9.41
N ALA A 7 11.42 7.32 10.16
CA ALA A 7 11.32 7.53 11.60
C ALA A 7 10.34 8.67 11.94
N LEU A 8 10.40 9.78 11.20
CA LEU A 8 9.48 10.90 11.38
C LEU A 8 8.04 10.53 11.02
N ALA A 9 7.85 9.77 9.94
CA ALA A 9 6.53 9.28 9.54
C ALA A 9 5.94 8.35 10.60
N LEU A 10 6.74 7.45 11.17
CA LEU A 10 6.32 6.57 12.25
C LEU A 10 5.97 7.35 13.51
N LEU A 11 6.80 8.31 13.89
CA LEU A 11 6.52 9.17 15.04
C LEU A 11 5.22 9.95 14.86
N PHE A 12 5.04 10.56 13.69
CA PHE A 12 3.80 11.26 13.35
C PHE A 12 2.59 10.34 13.43
N TYR A 13 2.71 9.13 12.90
CA TYR A 13 1.63 8.13 12.96
C TYR A 13 1.32 7.74 14.40
N LEU A 14 2.33 7.51 15.23
CA LEU A 14 2.14 7.20 16.65
C LEU A 14 1.43 8.35 17.39
N LEU A 15 1.76 9.60 17.05
CA LEU A 15 1.06 10.76 17.58
C LEU A 15 -0.40 10.79 17.14
N LEU A 16 -0.68 10.46 15.88
CA LEU A 16 -2.06 10.35 15.39
C LEU A 16 -2.84 9.24 16.09
N LEU A 17 -2.18 8.18 16.54
CA LEU A 17 -2.84 7.12 17.31
C LEU A 17 -3.14 7.52 18.75
N ALA A 18 -2.36 8.42 19.33
CA ALA A 18 -2.42 8.75 20.75
C ALA A 18 -3.23 10.01 21.07
N LEU A 19 -3.17 11.03 20.22
CA LEU A 19 -3.65 12.37 20.53
C LEU A 19 -5.08 12.70 20.11
N PRO A 20 -5.61 12.29 18.93
CA PRO A 20 -6.94 12.70 18.49
C PRO A 20 -8.06 12.11 19.34
N GLY A 21 -9.21 12.77 19.33
CA GLY A 21 -10.45 12.20 19.85
C GLY A 21 -10.83 10.92 19.11
N ILE A 22 -11.60 10.05 19.75
CA ILE A 22 -11.98 8.74 19.20
C ILE A 22 -12.75 8.91 17.87
N GLU A 23 -13.66 9.86 17.80
CA GLU A 23 -14.44 10.13 16.59
C GLU A 23 -13.57 10.53 15.42
N LEU A 24 -12.59 11.41 15.66
CA LEU A 24 -11.64 11.83 14.63
C LEU A 24 -10.76 10.66 14.18
N GLN A 25 -10.38 9.78 15.09
CA GLN A 25 -9.62 8.57 14.73
C GLN A 25 -10.43 7.64 13.83
N PHE A 26 -11.71 7.41 14.12
CA PHE A 26 -12.58 6.61 13.26
C PHE A 26 -12.70 7.23 11.88
N LEU A 27 -12.94 8.53 11.81
CA LEU A 27 -13.12 9.23 10.54
C LEU A 27 -11.82 9.20 9.72
N ALA A 28 -10.71 9.62 10.32
CA ALA A 28 -9.41 9.66 9.64
C ALA A 28 -8.94 8.25 9.24
N GLY A 29 -9.09 7.29 10.13
CA GLY A 29 -8.75 5.89 9.85
C GLY A 29 -9.60 5.30 8.74
N GLY A 30 -10.90 5.58 8.73
CA GLY A 30 -11.81 5.15 7.68
C GLY A 30 -11.46 5.76 6.32
N ILE A 31 -11.17 7.06 6.28
CA ILE A 31 -10.75 7.76 5.06
C ILE A 31 -9.44 7.17 4.52
N LEU A 32 -8.43 6.97 5.38
CA LEU A 32 -7.15 6.38 4.97
C LEU A 32 -7.32 4.95 4.47
N THR A 33 -8.13 4.14 5.15
CA THR A 33 -8.41 2.77 4.73
C THR A 33 -9.05 2.74 3.36
N PHE A 34 -10.07 3.53 3.15
CA PHE A 34 -10.78 3.61 1.87
C PHE A 34 -9.88 4.14 0.75
N ALA A 35 -9.17 5.24 1.01
CA ALA A 35 -8.25 5.83 0.02
C ALA A 35 -7.13 4.86 -0.35
N GLY A 36 -6.53 4.19 0.63
CA GLY A 36 -5.49 3.19 0.40
C GLY A 36 -6.01 1.98 -0.36
N LEU A 37 -7.21 1.51 -0.03
CA LEU A 37 -7.84 0.37 -0.70
C LEU A 37 -8.17 0.68 -2.16
N VAL A 38 -8.81 1.81 -2.42
CA VAL A 38 -9.20 2.21 -3.79
C VAL A 38 -7.96 2.54 -4.61
N GLY A 39 -7.08 3.41 -4.11
CA GLY A 39 -5.86 3.82 -4.83
C GLY A 39 -4.90 2.66 -5.02
N GLY A 40 -4.64 1.90 -3.97
CA GLY A 40 -3.77 0.74 -4.04
C GLY A 40 -4.34 -0.40 -4.88
N GLY A 41 -5.65 -0.62 -4.79
CA GLY A 41 -6.33 -1.62 -5.60
C GLY A 41 -6.28 -1.29 -7.08
N CYS A 42 -6.60 -0.06 -7.46
CA CYS A 42 -6.51 0.39 -8.86
C CYS A 42 -5.07 0.30 -9.38
N ALA A 43 -4.10 0.79 -8.62
CA ALA A 43 -2.69 0.71 -8.98
C ALA A 43 -2.22 -0.75 -9.09
N GLY A 44 -2.71 -1.62 -8.20
CA GLY A 44 -2.41 -3.05 -8.22
C GLY A 44 -2.93 -3.74 -9.48
N ILE A 45 -4.12 -3.41 -9.93
CA ILE A 45 -4.68 -3.93 -11.19
C ILE A 45 -3.83 -3.48 -12.37
N VAL A 46 -3.52 -2.20 -12.46
CA VAL A 46 -2.66 -1.66 -13.52
C VAL A 46 -1.28 -2.31 -13.49
N TYR A 47 -0.71 -2.49 -12.29
CA TYR A 47 0.56 -3.17 -12.10
C TYR A 47 0.54 -4.59 -12.68
N HIS A 48 -0.47 -5.39 -12.34
CA HIS A 48 -0.57 -6.76 -12.84
C HIS A 48 -0.73 -6.80 -14.35
N LEU A 49 -1.56 -5.94 -14.92
CA LEU A 49 -1.73 -5.86 -16.38
C LEU A 49 -0.44 -5.42 -17.08
N ALA A 50 0.25 -4.42 -16.53
CA ALA A 50 1.52 -3.95 -17.08
C ALA A 50 2.61 -5.04 -17.00
N LEU A 51 2.67 -5.77 -15.89
CA LEU A 51 3.59 -6.89 -15.72
C LEU A 51 3.33 -7.98 -16.74
N ARG A 52 2.07 -8.36 -16.93
CA ARG A 52 1.69 -9.36 -17.92
C ARG A 52 2.10 -8.92 -19.33
N ASP A 53 1.80 -7.68 -19.70
CA ASP A 53 2.15 -7.14 -21.02
C ASP A 53 3.67 -7.16 -21.25
N ALA A 54 4.44 -6.76 -20.25
CA ALA A 54 5.90 -6.78 -20.32
C ALA A 54 6.45 -8.22 -20.47
N LEU A 55 5.90 -9.18 -19.72
CA LEU A 55 6.32 -10.58 -19.80
C LEU A 55 5.98 -11.19 -21.16
N VAL A 56 4.80 -10.89 -21.70
CA VAL A 56 4.38 -11.37 -23.04
C VAL A 56 5.29 -10.77 -24.11
N ARG A 57 5.58 -9.48 -24.05
CA ARG A 57 6.47 -8.79 -25.00
C ARG A 57 7.87 -9.39 -25.00
N LEU A 58 8.39 -9.79 -23.84
CA LEU A 58 9.71 -10.39 -23.71
C LEU A 58 9.74 -11.89 -24.05
N GLY A 59 8.58 -12.49 -24.35
CA GLY A 59 8.49 -13.93 -24.58
C GLY A 59 8.69 -14.75 -23.30
N ALA A 60 8.62 -14.12 -22.13
CA ALA A 60 8.72 -14.80 -20.86
C ALA A 60 7.40 -15.49 -20.50
N GLY A 61 7.50 -16.59 -19.74
CA GLY A 61 6.32 -17.30 -19.26
C GLY A 61 5.50 -16.45 -18.28
N THR A 62 4.17 -16.51 -18.43
CA THR A 62 3.24 -15.80 -17.54
C THR A 62 2.68 -16.71 -16.43
N ARG A 63 3.10 -17.95 -16.38
CA ARG A 63 2.61 -18.90 -15.38
C ARG A 63 2.95 -18.43 -13.97
N GLY A 64 1.94 -18.36 -13.13
CA GLY A 64 2.12 -17.92 -11.73
C GLY A 64 2.33 -16.42 -11.54
N TRP A 65 2.22 -15.60 -12.59
CA TRP A 65 2.42 -14.16 -12.49
C TRP A 65 1.45 -13.48 -11.51
N LEU A 66 0.25 -14.02 -11.38
CA LEU A 66 -0.78 -13.48 -10.49
C LEU A 66 -0.45 -13.72 -9.01
N TRP A 67 0.14 -14.88 -8.71
CA TRP A 67 0.42 -15.30 -7.32
C TRP A 67 1.80 -14.89 -6.83
N SER A 68 2.75 -14.76 -7.75
CA SER A 68 4.15 -14.45 -7.44
C SER A 68 4.69 -13.37 -8.37
N PRO A 69 4.05 -12.17 -8.41
CA PRO A 69 4.44 -11.16 -9.39
C PRO A 69 5.85 -10.61 -9.14
N VAL A 70 6.25 -10.44 -7.88
CA VAL A 70 7.55 -9.87 -7.52
C VAL A 70 8.70 -10.73 -8.01
N SER A 71 8.55 -12.06 -8.01
CA SER A 71 9.57 -12.97 -8.52
C SER A 71 9.81 -12.82 -10.03
N ARG A 72 8.86 -12.22 -10.75
CA ARG A 72 8.96 -11.97 -12.18
C ARG A 72 9.70 -10.68 -12.53
N HIS A 73 9.94 -9.79 -11.57
CA HIS A 73 10.66 -8.52 -11.81
C HIS A 73 12.06 -8.75 -12.37
N ARG A 74 12.73 -9.83 -11.99
CA ARG A 74 14.06 -10.19 -12.50
C ARG A 74 14.08 -10.48 -13.99
N LEU A 75 12.94 -10.81 -14.59
CA LEU A 75 12.81 -11.12 -16.01
C LEU A 75 12.62 -9.87 -16.86
N LEU A 76 12.38 -8.71 -16.24
CA LEU A 76 12.09 -7.47 -16.92
C LEU A 76 13.38 -6.81 -17.43
N ASP A 77 13.33 -6.30 -18.66
CA ASP A 77 14.33 -5.39 -19.18
C ASP A 77 14.12 -3.96 -18.63
N ASP A 78 14.97 -3.00 -19.01
CA ASP A 78 14.87 -1.63 -18.53
C ASP A 78 13.54 -0.97 -18.90
N ARG A 79 13.02 -1.25 -20.11
CA ARG A 79 11.72 -0.77 -20.54
C ARG A 79 10.60 -1.37 -19.70
N GLY A 80 10.65 -2.67 -19.45
CA GLY A 80 9.67 -3.37 -18.61
C GLY A 80 9.66 -2.85 -17.19
N LYS A 81 10.83 -2.62 -16.59
CA LYS A 81 10.95 -2.02 -15.26
C LYS A 81 10.33 -0.63 -15.21
N ARG A 82 10.60 0.24 -16.17
CA ARG A 82 10.00 1.57 -16.25
C ARG A 82 8.48 1.53 -16.42
N GLN A 83 7.97 0.51 -17.10
CA GLN A 83 6.54 0.31 -17.32
C GLN A 83 5.82 -0.20 -16.08
N VAL A 84 6.47 -1.07 -15.30
CA VAL A 84 5.83 -1.87 -14.24
C VAL A 84 6.09 -1.30 -12.85
N LEU A 85 7.33 -0.93 -12.53
CA LEU A 85 7.73 -0.58 -11.17
C LEU A 85 7.02 0.65 -10.58
N PRO A 86 6.70 1.73 -11.35
CA PRO A 86 5.94 2.84 -10.77
C PRO A 86 4.58 2.41 -10.23
N TRP A 87 3.88 1.52 -10.92
CA TRP A 87 2.60 0.99 -10.47
C TRP A 87 2.73 0.06 -9.28
N PHE A 88 3.80 -0.73 -9.23
CA PHE A 88 4.14 -1.53 -8.05
C PHE A 88 4.35 -0.66 -6.82
N ARG A 89 5.14 0.40 -6.94
CA ARG A 89 5.39 1.33 -5.84
C ARG A 89 4.13 2.03 -5.38
N LEU A 90 3.29 2.45 -6.31
CA LEU A 90 2.03 3.12 -5.99
C LEU A 90 1.06 2.16 -5.29
N GLY A 91 0.96 0.91 -5.77
CA GLY A 91 0.16 -0.13 -5.13
C GLY A 91 0.65 -0.45 -3.73
N ALA A 92 1.96 -0.56 -3.54
CA ALA A 92 2.57 -0.80 -2.23
C ALA A 92 2.30 0.37 -1.27
N ALA A 93 2.42 1.62 -1.75
CA ALA A 93 2.10 2.80 -0.96
C ALA A 93 0.62 2.79 -0.52
N GLY A 94 -0.30 2.47 -1.44
CA GLY A 94 -1.72 2.33 -1.12
C GLY A 94 -1.99 1.26 -0.08
N PHE A 95 -1.30 0.13 -0.16
CA PHE A 95 -1.39 -0.94 0.82
C PHE A 95 -0.96 -0.45 2.23
N PHE A 96 0.16 0.25 2.34
CA PHE A 96 0.61 0.79 3.61
C PHE A 96 -0.33 1.88 4.16
N VAL A 97 -0.89 2.72 3.30
CA VAL A 97 -1.90 3.71 3.70
C VAL A 97 -3.14 3.00 4.24
N CYS A 98 -3.59 1.95 3.57
CA CYS A 98 -4.71 1.12 4.03
C CYS A 98 -4.44 0.51 5.40
N LEU A 99 -3.26 -0.08 5.60
CA LEU A 99 -2.86 -0.64 6.90
C LEU A 99 -2.82 0.42 8.01
N ALA A 100 -2.30 1.60 7.70
CA ALA A 100 -2.28 2.71 8.65
C ALA A 100 -3.70 3.11 9.07
N GLY A 101 -4.61 3.19 8.11
CA GLY A 101 -6.03 3.47 8.37
C GLY A 101 -6.69 2.41 9.23
N ILE A 102 -6.47 1.14 8.92
CA ILE A 102 -6.97 0.00 9.72
C ILE A 102 -6.42 0.07 11.15
N GLY A 103 -5.15 0.38 11.31
CA GLY A 103 -4.54 0.55 12.63
C GLY A 103 -5.18 1.65 13.45
N MET A 104 -5.49 2.78 12.82
CA MET A 104 -6.20 3.89 13.49
C MET A 104 -7.61 3.50 13.91
N VAL A 105 -8.36 2.81 13.07
CA VAL A 105 -9.69 2.30 13.41
C VAL A 105 -9.61 1.28 14.54
N ALA A 106 -8.65 0.37 14.50
CA ALA A 106 -8.45 -0.63 15.55
C ALA A 106 -8.14 0.01 16.91
N VAL A 107 -7.27 1.03 16.94
CA VAL A 107 -6.96 1.79 18.15
C VAL A 107 -8.21 2.53 18.67
N ALA A 108 -9.00 3.13 17.78
CA ALA A 108 -10.24 3.80 18.15
C ALA A 108 -11.25 2.83 18.76
N ILE A 109 -11.39 1.63 18.20
CA ILE A 109 -12.23 0.56 18.77
C ILE A 109 -11.74 0.17 20.17
N LEU A 110 -10.43 -0.04 20.31
CA LEU A 110 -9.83 -0.41 21.60
C LEU A 110 -10.03 0.68 22.65
N ARG A 111 -9.80 1.95 22.29
CA ARG A 111 -10.04 3.09 23.18
C ARG A 111 -11.50 3.18 23.62
N THR A 112 -12.44 2.94 22.71
CA THR A 112 -13.88 2.92 23.00
C THR A 112 -14.20 1.80 24.00
N ALA A 113 -13.66 0.61 23.78
CA ALA A 113 -13.87 -0.54 24.69
C ALA A 113 -13.30 -0.31 26.08
N LEU A 114 -12.12 0.33 26.17
CA LEU A 114 -11.48 0.62 27.45
C LEU A 114 -12.13 1.78 28.20
N ALA A 115 -12.77 2.72 27.50
CA ALA A 115 -13.45 3.86 28.11
C ALA A 115 -14.87 3.52 28.60
N GLY A 116 -15.44 2.47 28.05
CA GLY A 116 -16.77 1.98 28.43
C GLY A 116 -16.69 0.95 29.52
#